data_258e4220f071966d4d268e93c5e3ee44
#
_entry.id   258e4220f071966d4d268e93c5e3ee44
#
_cell.length_a   1.000
_cell.length_b   1.000
_cell.length_c   1.000
_cell.angle_alpha   90.00
_cell.angle_beta   90.00
_cell.angle_gamma   90.00
#
_symmetry.space_group_name_H-M   'P 1'
#
loop_
_entity.id
_entity.type
_entity.pdbx_description
1 polymer ?
#
loop_
_entity_poly.entity_id
_entity_poly.type
_entity_poly.pdbx_seq_one_letter_code
_entity_poly.pdbx_strand_id
1 'polypeptide(L)'
;MKKGCIFLICFFLVSISTKAQLLKRLQQKAEQKLEQGVDKKLGINQNQNGSQNGKPSGQNGNGSNTQSGSNPSNSNGGGLISTPPDVNQNLSDAETAFNKNGYSEARYSVQQAMLGVELEIGNQILKSLPETIASLPKNATADQVTSSGYGWAGLTIQREYKDNKYKLFRVMVANNAMWMSAVNGYLTSGGYAQQTGGEQNWKQTKVKGYRAIIEFDKSSGYKLSVPLGQTSLVVFEGVNFSTEQEIMKSAELVDIDGIKKMLGEQ
;
A
#
# COMPACT_ATOMS: atom_id res chain seq x y z
N MET A 1 34.50 53.20 -22.81
CA MET A 1 33.56 52.33 -23.55
C MET A 1 33.93 50.90 -23.18
N LYS A 2 33.19 50.19 -22.45
CA LYS A 2 32.07 49.32 -22.47
C LYS A 2 31.71 48.87 -21.05
N LYS A 3 30.71 49.52 -20.47
CA LYS A 3 29.99 48.98 -19.27
C LYS A 3 28.73 48.35 -19.84
N GLY A 4 28.43 47.10 -19.45
CA GLY A 4 27.15 46.49 -19.76
C GLY A 4 27.26 45.01 -20.10
N CYS A 5 27.13 44.15 -19.09
CA CYS A 5 26.64 42.77 -19.20
C CYS A 5 26.76 42.04 -17.81
N ILE A 6 26.12 42.56 -16.76
CA ILE A 6 25.99 41.86 -15.48
C ILE A 6 24.55 42.07 -14.93
N PHE A 7 23.53 41.77 -15.74
CA PHE A 7 22.14 41.87 -15.22
C PHE A 7 21.20 40.78 -15.73
N LEU A 8 21.70 39.64 -16.21
CA LEU A 8 20.82 38.63 -16.80
C LEU A 8 20.98 37.21 -16.24
N ILE A 9 21.56 37.03 -15.05
CA ILE A 9 21.76 35.71 -14.44
C ILE A 9 20.94 35.52 -13.16
N CYS A 10 20.25 36.52 -12.61
CA CYS A 10 19.49 36.39 -11.38
C CYS A 10 18.01 35.97 -11.52
N PHE A 11 17.50 35.69 -12.73
CA PHE A 11 16.06 35.43 -12.90
C PHE A 11 15.68 33.95 -13.09
N PHE A 12 16.62 33.00 -12.98
CA PHE A 12 16.35 31.59 -13.25
C PHE A 12 16.34 30.69 -12.00
N LEU A 13 16.49 31.22 -10.78
CA LEU A 13 16.58 30.41 -9.55
C LEU A 13 15.33 30.40 -8.67
N VAL A 14 14.21 30.97 -9.10
CA VAL A 14 12.98 31.01 -8.28
C VAL A 14 11.90 29.99 -8.68
N SER A 15 12.10 29.25 -9.76
CA SER A 15 11.01 28.40 -10.33
C SER A 15 11.01 26.93 -9.88
N ILE A 16 11.89 26.47 -8.98
CA ILE A 16 11.97 25.06 -8.61
C ILE A 16 11.21 24.72 -7.32
N SER A 17 10.92 25.70 -6.48
CA SER A 17 10.28 25.47 -5.18
C SER A 17 8.76 25.25 -5.23
N THR A 18 8.10 25.56 -6.32
CA THR A 18 6.62 25.51 -6.40
C THR A 18 6.06 24.14 -6.82
N LYS A 19 6.88 23.27 -7.46
CA LYS A 19 6.40 21.97 -7.94
C LYS A 19 6.28 20.91 -6.83
N ALA A 20 7.15 20.96 -5.82
CA ALA A 20 7.12 20.02 -4.71
C ALA A 20 5.91 20.23 -3.78
N GLN A 21 5.50 21.50 -3.59
CA GLN A 21 4.30 21.80 -2.79
C GLN A 21 2.99 21.46 -3.53
N LEU A 22 2.97 21.53 -4.85
CA LEU A 22 1.80 21.17 -5.64
C LEU A 22 1.56 19.66 -5.61
N LEU A 23 2.61 18.85 -5.74
CA LEU A 23 2.52 17.38 -5.63
C LEU A 23 2.01 16.96 -4.24
N LYS A 24 2.55 17.55 -3.17
CA LYS A 24 2.13 17.26 -1.80
C LYS A 24 0.66 17.62 -1.55
N ARG A 25 0.18 18.73 -2.11
CA ARG A 25 -1.23 19.13 -2.05
C ARG A 25 -2.15 18.25 -2.89
N LEU A 26 -1.68 17.74 -4.03
CA LEU A 26 -2.44 16.81 -4.86
C LEU A 26 -2.55 15.44 -4.20
N GLN A 27 -1.48 14.96 -3.57
CA GLN A 27 -1.48 13.71 -2.82
C GLN A 27 -2.42 13.77 -1.62
N GLN A 28 -2.36 14.83 -0.80
CA GLN A 28 -3.28 15.06 0.32
C GLN A 28 -4.75 15.18 -0.13
N LYS A 29 -5.02 15.83 -1.27
CA LYS A 29 -6.38 15.92 -1.82
C LYS A 29 -6.87 14.60 -2.40
N ALA A 30 -5.99 13.76 -2.93
CA ALA A 30 -6.36 12.44 -3.43
C ALA A 30 -6.70 11.49 -2.26
N GLU A 31 -5.91 11.52 -1.18
CA GLU A 31 -6.16 10.76 0.04
C GLU A 31 -7.48 11.18 0.70
N GLN A 32 -7.71 12.48 0.89
CA GLN A 32 -8.98 12.99 1.44
C GLN A 32 -10.20 12.65 0.58
N LYS A 33 -10.07 12.64 -0.76
CA LYS A 33 -11.18 12.24 -1.63
C LYS A 33 -11.44 10.74 -1.63
N LEU A 34 -10.40 9.91 -1.43
CA LEU A 34 -10.56 8.48 -1.24
C LEU A 34 -11.27 8.16 0.08
N GLU A 35 -10.85 8.78 1.19
CA GLU A 35 -11.51 8.62 2.50
C GLU A 35 -12.97 9.10 2.45
N GLN A 36 -13.24 10.30 1.93
CA GLN A 36 -14.61 10.82 1.79
C GLN A 36 -15.47 10.00 0.83
N GLY A 37 -14.87 9.38 -0.19
CA GLY A 37 -15.57 8.50 -1.15
C GLY A 37 -15.97 7.17 -0.53
N VAL A 38 -15.13 6.62 0.33
CA VAL A 38 -15.38 5.37 1.06
C VAL A 38 -16.41 5.61 2.17
N ASP A 39 -16.26 6.67 2.97
CA ASP A 39 -17.19 7.01 4.04
C ASP A 39 -18.60 7.31 3.54
N LYS A 40 -18.71 8.00 2.39
CA LYS A 40 -20.00 8.31 1.77
C LYS A 40 -20.70 7.09 1.17
N LYS A 41 -19.95 6.10 0.70
CA LYS A 41 -20.46 4.84 0.16
C LYS A 41 -20.82 3.83 1.26
N LEU A 42 -20.16 3.90 2.41
CA LEU A 42 -20.37 3.00 3.55
C LEU A 42 -21.31 3.57 4.62
N GLY A 43 -21.77 4.82 4.49
CA GLY A 43 -22.72 5.43 5.43
C GLY A 43 -22.16 5.68 6.84
N ILE A 44 -20.85 5.78 7.00
CA ILE A 44 -20.20 6.01 8.29
C ILE A 44 -20.21 7.52 8.57
N ASN A 45 -21.15 7.95 9.39
CA ASN A 45 -21.26 9.32 9.88
C ASN A 45 -20.36 9.46 11.11
N GLN A 46 -19.14 9.95 10.94
CA GLN A 46 -18.29 10.35 12.07
C GLN A 46 -18.75 11.72 12.58
N ASN A 47 -19.52 11.71 13.66
CA ASN A 47 -19.87 12.90 14.40
C ASN A 47 -18.65 13.31 15.24
N GLN A 48 -17.85 14.27 14.76
CA GLN A 48 -16.76 14.87 15.54
C GLN A 48 -17.34 15.84 16.57
N ASN A 49 -17.29 15.43 17.83
CA ASN A 49 -17.61 16.26 18.97
C ASN A 49 -16.40 17.15 19.33
N GLY A 50 -16.38 18.36 18.81
CA GLY A 50 -15.42 19.41 19.19
C GLY A 50 -15.84 20.09 20.46
N SER A 51 -15.08 19.90 21.52
CA SER A 51 -15.22 20.56 22.82
C SER A 51 -14.89 22.05 22.70
N GLN A 52 -15.83 22.94 22.98
CA GLN A 52 -15.52 24.32 23.39
C GLN A 52 -16.26 24.67 24.65
N ASN A 53 -15.46 25.12 25.64
CA ASN A 53 -15.83 25.66 26.91
C ASN A 53 -16.67 26.95 26.77
N GLY A 54 -17.72 27.07 27.59
CA GLY A 54 -18.42 28.35 27.87
C GLY A 54 -19.58 28.15 28.82
N LYS A 55 -19.41 28.59 30.05
CA LYS A 55 -20.37 28.64 31.17
C LYS A 55 -21.11 29.98 31.19
N PRO A 56 -22.10 30.24 32.03
CA PRO A 56 -23.41 29.59 32.29
C PRO A 56 -24.58 30.57 32.22
N SER A 57 -25.81 30.11 32.22
CA SER A 57 -26.88 30.69 33.09
C SER A 57 -28.28 30.20 32.73
N GLY A 58 -29.01 29.66 33.72
CA GLY A 58 -30.40 30.05 33.93
C GLY A 58 -31.51 29.14 33.42
N GLN A 59 -31.99 28.24 34.28
CA GLN A 59 -33.40 28.09 34.69
C GLN A 59 -34.43 27.38 33.78
N ASN A 60 -34.86 26.26 34.33
CA ASN A 60 -36.26 25.84 34.54
C ASN A 60 -37.08 25.26 33.35
N GLY A 61 -37.47 24.02 33.53
CA GLY A 61 -38.81 23.66 33.11
C GLY A 61 -38.95 22.35 32.34
N ASN A 62 -39.44 21.37 33.06
CA ASN A 62 -40.34 20.34 32.58
C ASN A 62 -39.79 19.13 31.82
N GLY A 63 -40.01 17.97 32.43
CA GLY A 63 -39.66 16.67 31.96
C GLY A 63 -40.27 16.31 30.61
N SER A 64 -39.40 15.86 29.76
CA SER A 64 -39.73 14.94 28.71
C SER A 64 -38.69 13.81 28.77
N ASN A 65 -39.17 12.67 29.12
CA ASN A 65 -38.47 11.41 29.14
C ASN A 65 -38.11 11.06 27.70
N THR A 66 -37.04 11.64 27.15
CA THR A 66 -36.44 11.20 25.91
C THR A 66 -35.62 10.00 26.26
N GLN A 67 -36.23 8.85 26.13
CA GLN A 67 -35.54 7.57 26.03
C GLN A 67 -34.51 7.70 24.88
N SER A 68 -33.26 7.92 25.26
CA SER A 68 -32.13 7.85 24.35
C SER A 68 -32.05 6.39 23.90
N GLY A 69 -32.76 6.08 22.84
CA GLY A 69 -32.64 4.82 22.16
C GLY A 69 -31.23 4.69 21.63
N SER A 70 -30.38 4.00 22.39
CA SER A 70 -29.09 3.58 21.85
C SER A 70 -29.37 2.70 20.64
N ASN A 71 -28.96 3.14 19.47
CA ASN A 71 -29.02 2.29 18.28
C ASN A 71 -28.39 0.95 18.59
N PRO A 72 -29.05 -0.17 18.28
CA PRO A 72 -28.48 -1.49 18.54
C PRO A 72 -27.16 -1.60 17.76
N SER A 73 -26.08 -1.90 18.50
CA SER A 73 -24.80 -2.24 17.88
C SER A 73 -24.76 -3.72 17.57
N ASN A 74 -24.29 -4.09 16.39
CA ASN A 74 -24.11 -5.48 16.01
C ASN A 74 -22.94 -6.10 16.80
N SER A 75 -23.24 -6.92 17.81
CA SER A 75 -22.24 -7.62 18.62
C SER A 75 -22.01 -9.08 18.22
N ASN A 76 -22.82 -9.62 17.29
CA ASN A 76 -22.84 -11.03 16.92
C ASN A 76 -22.87 -11.21 15.41
N GLY A 77 -21.87 -10.74 14.70
CA GLY A 77 -21.77 -10.96 13.26
C GLY A 77 -20.50 -11.72 12.90
N GLY A 78 -20.64 -12.86 12.21
CA GLY A 78 -19.49 -13.64 11.68
C GLY A 78 -18.81 -13.01 10.46
N GLY A 79 -19.31 -11.85 9.99
CA GLY A 79 -18.83 -11.21 8.75
C GLY A 79 -19.32 -11.94 7.49
N LEU A 80 -18.75 -11.52 6.35
CA LEU A 80 -19.03 -12.15 5.06
C LEU A 80 -18.03 -13.30 4.82
N ILE A 81 -18.54 -14.41 4.32
CA ILE A 81 -17.69 -15.51 3.83
C ILE A 81 -17.38 -15.21 2.37
N SER A 82 -16.08 -15.09 2.03
CA SER A 82 -15.62 -14.95 0.66
C SER A 82 -14.97 -16.26 0.21
N THR A 83 -15.52 -16.87 -0.85
CA THR A 83 -14.92 -18.00 -1.54
C THR A 83 -14.22 -17.47 -2.80
N PRO A 84 -12.95 -17.84 -3.07
CA PRO A 84 -12.30 -17.48 -4.32
C PRO A 84 -13.13 -17.95 -5.51
N PRO A 85 -13.27 -17.14 -6.57
CA PRO A 85 -14.03 -17.53 -7.77
C PRO A 85 -13.43 -18.78 -8.44
N ASP A 86 -14.26 -19.71 -8.85
CA ASP A 86 -13.85 -20.86 -9.65
C ASP A 86 -13.47 -20.40 -11.07
N VAL A 87 -12.21 -20.59 -11.44
CA VAL A 87 -11.66 -20.14 -12.72
C VAL A 87 -12.35 -20.81 -13.90
N ASN A 88 -12.48 -22.14 -13.85
CA ASN A 88 -13.03 -22.92 -14.96
C ASN A 88 -14.52 -22.65 -15.17
N GLN A 89 -15.28 -22.56 -14.07
CA GLN A 89 -16.69 -22.21 -14.15
C GLN A 89 -16.90 -20.83 -14.76
N ASN A 90 -16.16 -19.83 -14.30
CA ASN A 90 -16.27 -18.46 -14.81
C ASN A 90 -15.85 -18.34 -16.28
N LEU A 91 -14.87 -19.10 -16.75
CA LEU A 91 -14.52 -19.16 -18.18
C LEU A 91 -15.66 -19.76 -19.02
N SER A 92 -16.29 -20.84 -18.55
CA SER A 92 -17.44 -21.45 -19.22
C SER A 92 -18.65 -20.52 -19.26
N ASP A 93 -18.92 -19.81 -18.17
CA ASP A 93 -19.99 -18.81 -18.07
C ASP A 93 -19.74 -17.64 -19.04
N ALA A 94 -18.49 -17.19 -19.14
CA ALA A 94 -18.09 -16.14 -20.07
C ALA A 94 -18.34 -16.54 -21.52
N GLU A 95 -17.95 -17.75 -21.93
CA GLU A 95 -18.19 -18.29 -23.27
C GLU A 95 -19.69 -18.38 -23.56
N THR A 96 -20.47 -18.93 -22.62
CA THR A 96 -21.91 -19.06 -22.74
C THR A 96 -22.60 -17.70 -22.91
N ALA A 97 -22.23 -16.72 -22.11
CA ALA A 97 -22.78 -15.37 -22.18
C ALA A 97 -22.39 -14.67 -23.49
N PHE A 98 -21.13 -14.82 -23.92
CA PHE A 98 -20.66 -14.24 -25.19
C PHE A 98 -21.42 -14.79 -26.38
N ASN A 99 -21.64 -16.09 -26.46
CA ASN A 99 -22.39 -16.76 -27.55
C ASN A 99 -23.86 -16.34 -27.61
N LYS A 100 -24.42 -15.85 -26.49
CA LYS A 100 -25.78 -15.28 -26.41
C LYS A 100 -25.82 -13.76 -26.58
N ASN A 101 -24.71 -13.13 -27.00
CA ASN A 101 -24.51 -11.67 -27.09
C ASN A 101 -24.67 -10.94 -25.75
N GLY A 102 -24.53 -11.63 -24.61
CA GLY A 102 -24.56 -11.08 -23.27
C GLY A 102 -23.18 -10.54 -22.86
N TYR A 103 -22.68 -9.51 -23.57
CA TYR A 103 -21.32 -9.04 -23.44
C TYR A 103 -20.97 -8.47 -22.04
N SER A 104 -21.94 -7.91 -21.34
CA SER A 104 -21.72 -7.42 -19.96
C SER A 104 -21.44 -8.57 -19.01
N GLU A 105 -22.25 -9.63 -19.09
CA GLU A 105 -22.09 -10.84 -18.29
C GLU A 105 -20.80 -11.58 -18.64
N ALA A 106 -20.51 -11.71 -19.94
CA ALA A 106 -19.25 -12.32 -20.39
C ALA A 106 -18.03 -11.60 -19.80
N ARG A 107 -18.00 -10.27 -19.81
CA ARG A 107 -16.91 -9.48 -19.20
C ARG A 107 -16.83 -9.68 -17.69
N TYR A 108 -17.96 -9.70 -17.00
CA TYR A 108 -18.00 -9.97 -15.56
C TYR A 108 -17.39 -11.35 -15.24
N SER A 109 -17.81 -12.39 -15.97
CA SER A 109 -17.30 -13.75 -15.75
C SER A 109 -15.80 -13.85 -16.04
N VAL A 110 -15.30 -13.22 -17.12
CA VAL A 110 -13.84 -13.14 -17.37
C VAL A 110 -13.11 -12.47 -16.19
N GLN A 111 -13.65 -11.37 -15.67
CA GLN A 111 -13.06 -10.68 -14.53
C GLN A 111 -13.01 -11.56 -13.27
N GLN A 112 -14.07 -12.34 -13.01
CA GLN A 112 -14.09 -13.32 -11.91
C GLN A 112 -13.06 -14.43 -12.12
N ALA A 113 -12.91 -14.94 -13.34
CA ALA A 113 -11.87 -15.92 -13.65
C ALA A 113 -10.45 -15.34 -13.39
N MET A 114 -10.19 -14.11 -13.83
CA MET A 114 -8.91 -13.43 -13.56
C MET A 114 -8.66 -13.25 -12.06
N LEU A 115 -9.68 -12.85 -11.30
CA LEU A 115 -9.61 -12.74 -9.85
C LEU A 115 -9.22 -14.08 -9.20
N GLY A 116 -9.82 -15.18 -9.66
CA GLY A 116 -9.48 -16.53 -9.18
C GLY A 116 -8.03 -16.90 -9.45
N VAL A 117 -7.52 -16.61 -10.65
CA VAL A 117 -6.10 -16.85 -11.02
C VAL A 117 -5.15 -16.03 -10.14
N GLU A 118 -5.43 -14.75 -9.95
CA GLU A 118 -4.58 -13.86 -9.14
C GLU A 118 -4.54 -14.28 -7.67
N LEU A 119 -5.68 -14.68 -7.11
CA LEU A 119 -5.73 -15.19 -5.74
C LEU A 119 -4.92 -16.49 -5.60
N GLU A 120 -4.94 -17.36 -6.60
CA GLU A 120 -4.10 -18.58 -6.60
C GLU A 120 -2.61 -18.25 -6.69
N ILE A 121 -2.20 -17.32 -7.57
CA ILE A 121 -0.81 -16.82 -7.63
C ILE A 121 -0.40 -16.29 -6.26
N GLY A 122 -1.22 -15.47 -5.63
CA GLY A 122 -0.97 -14.93 -4.30
C GLY A 122 -0.78 -16.01 -3.24
N ASN A 123 -1.63 -17.03 -3.25
CA ASN A 123 -1.52 -18.17 -2.35
C ASN A 123 -0.25 -19.00 -2.59
N GLN A 124 0.18 -19.17 -3.84
CA GLN A 124 1.44 -19.87 -4.17
C GLN A 124 2.65 -19.04 -3.67
N ILE A 125 2.62 -17.73 -3.82
CA ILE A 125 3.66 -16.84 -3.28
C ILE A 125 3.69 -16.94 -1.74
N LEU A 126 2.55 -16.86 -1.05
CA LEU A 126 2.52 -17.07 0.41
C LEU A 126 3.12 -18.40 0.82
N LYS A 127 2.81 -19.50 0.11
CA LYS A 127 3.37 -20.83 0.39
C LYS A 127 4.88 -20.89 0.17
N SER A 128 5.43 -20.11 -0.76
CA SER A 128 6.87 -20.04 -1.04
C SER A 128 7.67 -19.25 -0.01
N LEU A 129 7.01 -18.38 0.77
CA LEU A 129 7.67 -17.59 1.80
C LEU A 129 8.11 -18.47 2.97
N PRO A 130 9.30 -18.20 3.57
CA PRO A 130 9.81 -18.97 4.70
C PRO A 130 8.85 -19.04 5.90
N GLU A 131 8.94 -20.11 6.69
CA GLU A 131 8.20 -20.24 7.95
C GLU A 131 8.72 -19.29 9.03
N THR A 132 10.01 -18.96 8.97
CA THR A 132 10.69 -18.05 9.91
C THR A 132 11.65 -17.14 9.16
N ILE A 133 11.73 -15.87 9.56
CA ILE A 133 12.72 -14.91 9.08
C ILE A 133 13.35 -14.21 10.28
N ALA A 134 14.69 -14.14 10.35
CA ALA A 134 15.43 -13.52 11.47
C ALA A 134 14.98 -14.05 12.85
N SER A 135 14.72 -15.35 12.95
CA SER A 135 14.18 -16.02 14.14
C SER A 135 12.74 -15.58 14.53
N LEU A 136 12.07 -14.79 13.70
CA LEU A 136 10.66 -14.44 13.90
C LEU A 136 9.79 -15.48 13.19
N PRO A 137 8.83 -16.12 13.89
CA PRO A 137 7.87 -17.00 13.25
C PRO A 137 6.87 -16.23 12.40
N LYS A 138 6.34 -16.87 11.36
CA LYS A 138 5.24 -16.31 10.59
C LYS A 138 4.00 -16.12 11.45
N ASN A 139 3.26 -15.06 11.19
CA ASN A 139 1.93 -14.82 11.74
C ASN A 139 0.87 -15.19 10.70
N ALA A 140 0.51 -16.47 10.63
CA ALA A 140 -0.40 -16.95 9.60
C ALA A 140 -1.80 -16.30 9.63
N THR A 141 -2.22 -15.75 10.78
CA THR A 141 -3.51 -15.05 10.90
C THR A 141 -3.49 -13.66 10.24
N ALA A 142 -2.30 -13.15 9.91
CA ALA A 142 -2.12 -11.88 9.20
C ALA A 142 -1.76 -12.09 7.71
N ASP A 143 -1.70 -13.34 7.23
CA ASP A 143 -1.52 -13.61 5.82
C ASP A 143 -2.72 -13.06 5.04
N GLN A 144 -2.41 -12.28 4.00
CA GLN A 144 -3.44 -11.64 3.20
C GLN A 144 -3.08 -11.70 1.71
N VAL A 145 -4.04 -12.07 0.90
CA VAL A 145 -4.01 -11.91 -0.56
C VAL A 145 -5.22 -11.09 -0.96
N THR A 146 -4.99 -10.00 -1.67
CA THR A 146 -6.04 -9.11 -2.20
C THR A 146 -5.81 -8.91 -3.68
N SER A 147 -6.85 -9.01 -4.47
CA SER A 147 -6.82 -8.71 -5.89
C SER A 147 -8.06 -7.92 -6.30
N SER A 148 -7.93 -7.12 -7.35
CA SER A 148 -9.03 -6.43 -8.02
C SER A 148 -9.57 -7.17 -9.24
N GLY A 149 -8.92 -8.26 -9.67
CA GLY A 149 -9.28 -9.02 -10.87
C GLY A 149 -8.98 -8.30 -12.20
N TYR A 150 -8.11 -7.28 -12.18
CA TYR A 150 -7.72 -6.53 -13.39
C TYR A 150 -6.39 -7.01 -14.00
N GLY A 151 -5.84 -8.13 -13.56
CA GLY A 151 -4.70 -8.84 -14.14
C GLY A 151 -3.34 -8.15 -14.05
N TRP A 152 -3.25 -6.86 -14.26
CA TRP A 152 -2.00 -6.08 -14.31
C TRP A 152 -1.90 -5.00 -13.24
N ALA A 153 -2.93 -4.86 -12.41
CA ALA A 153 -2.95 -3.89 -11.32
C ALA A 153 -3.88 -4.33 -10.20
N GLY A 154 -3.37 -4.39 -8.97
CA GLY A 154 -4.19 -4.56 -7.79
C GLY A 154 -4.01 -5.87 -7.03
N LEU A 155 -3.09 -6.77 -7.45
CA LEU A 155 -2.68 -7.90 -6.63
C LEU A 155 -1.75 -7.41 -5.51
N THR A 156 -2.10 -7.71 -4.27
CA THR A 156 -1.27 -7.45 -3.09
C THR A 156 -1.24 -8.70 -2.22
N ILE A 157 -0.04 -9.08 -1.80
CA ILE A 157 0.20 -10.25 -0.94
C ILE A 157 0.98 -9.76 0.25
N GLN A 158 0.57 -10.15 1.45
CA GLN A 158 1.23 -9.74 2.68
C GLN A 158 1.41 -10.92 3.62
N ARG A 159 2.60 -11.01 4.23
CA ARG A 159 2.90 -11.88 5.37
C ARG A 159 3.68 -11.12 6.42
N GLU A 160 3.33 -11.37 7.67
CA GLU A 160 4.04 -10.84 8.83
C GLU A 160 4.82 -11.95 9.55
N TYR A 161 5.98 -11.57 10.07
CA TYR A 161 6.80 -12.35 10.99
C TYR A 161 7.01 -11.51 12.24
N LYS A 162 6.64 -12.03 13.40
CA LYS A 162 6.73 -11.23 14.63
C LYS A 162 7.05 -12.09 15.84
N ASP A 163 7.66 -11.48 16.84
CA ASP A 163 7.83 -12.03 18.16
C ASP A 163 6.90 -11.36 19.19
N ASN A 164 7.00 -11.81 20.43
CA ASN A 164 6.25 -11.23 21.55
C ASN A 164 6.92 -9.94 22.10
N LYS A 165 8.03 -9.47 21.51
CA LYS A 165 8.82 -8.30 21.93
C LYS A 165 8.69 -7.11 20.97
N TYR A 166 7.59 -7.06 20.22
CA TYR A 166 7.30 -5.97 19.24
C TYR A 166 8.26 -5.88 18.05
N LYS A 167 9.07 -6.91 17.80
CA LYS A 167 9.86 -6.97 16.58
C LYS A 167 8.98 -7.54 15.47
N LEU A 168 8.90 -6.81 14.36
CA LEU A 168 8.07 -7.17 13.21
C LEU A 168 8.89 -7.09 11.93
N PHE A 169 8.79 -8.13 11.11
CA PHE A 169 9.21 -8.10 9.72
C PHE A 169 8.00 -8.42 8.84
N ARG A 170 7.72 -7.55 7.88
CA ARG A 170 6.61 -7.73 6.94
C ARG A 170 7.16 -7.86 5.52
N VAL A 171 6.68 -8.85 4.79
CA VAL A 171 6.90 -9.00 3.35
C VAL A 171 5.60 -8.63 2.66
N MET A 172 5.68 -7.68 1.74
CA MET A 172 4.56 -7.27 0.90
C MET A 172 4.99 -7.40 -0.56
N VAL A 173 4.22 -8.13 -1.34
CA VAL A 173 4.39 -8.22 -2.80
C VAL A 173 3.21 -7.51 -3.43
N ALA A 174 3.47 -6.57 -4.33
CA ALA A 174 2.41 -5.81 -4.98
C ALA A 174 2.68 -5.66 -6.47
N ASN A 175 1.61 -5.81 -7.24
CA ASN A 175 1.56 -5.39 -8.64
C ASN A 175 0.80 -4.06 -8.69
N ASN A 176 1.52 -2.94 -8.61
CA ASN A 176 0.94 -1.60 -8.50
C ASN A 176 1.80 -0.55 -9.21
N ALA A 177 1.34 -0.09 -10.34
CA ALA A 177 2.05 0.88 -11.17
C ALA A 177 2.32 2.23 -10.45
N MET A 178 1.47 2.63 -9.51
CA MET A 178 1.67 3.87 -8.74
C MET A 178 2.86 3.72 -7.77
N TRP A 179 2.96 2.61 -7.05
CA TRP A 179 4.09 2.34 -6.15
C TRP A 179 5.39 2.18 -6.94
N MET A 180 5.32 1.49 -8.09
CA MET A 180 6.45 1.37 -9.00
C MET A 180 6.93 2.73 -9.51
N SER A 181 6.02 3.64 -9.87
CA SER A 181 6.38 4.99 -10.30
C SER A 181 7.12 5.78 -9.22
N ALA A 182 6.70 5.65 -7.95
CA ALA A 182 7.39 6.28 -6.83
C ALA A 182 8.80 5.71 -6.64
N VAL A 183 8.96 4.38 -6.59
CA VAL A 183 10.27 3.73 -6.45
C VAL A 183 11.18 4.03 -7.64
N ASN A 184 10.66 4.01 -8.87
CA ASN A 184 11.41 4.38 -10.06
C ASN A 184 11.86 5.84 -10.03
N GLY A 185 11.04 6.75 -9.48
CA GLY A 185 11.44 8.13 -9.22
C GLY A 185 12.71 8.21 -8.38
N TYR A 186 12.84 7.47 -7.31
CA TYR A 186 14.06 7.38 -6.49
C TYR A 186 15.23 6.74 -7.26
N LEU A 187 14.98 5.70 -8.04
CA LEU A 187 16.03 5.00 -8.79
C LEU A 187 16.56 5.80 -9.97
N THR A 188 15.74 6.68 -10.56
CA THR A 188 16.11 7.51 -11.73
C THR A 188 16.61 8.90 -11.36
N SER A 189 16.18 9.48 -10.23
CA SER A 189 16.65 10.79 -9.74
C SER A 189 18.14 10.81 -9.39
N GLY A 190 18.84 9.75 -9.71
CA GLY A 190 20.26 9.59 -9.49
C GLY A 190 20.57 9.55 -8.00
N GLY A 191 20.79 8.38 -7.46
CA GLY A 191 21.23 8.19 -6.06
C GLY A 191 22.55 8.87 -5.69
N TYR A 192 22.88 9.95 -6.39
CA TYR A 192 24.00 10.84 -6.14
C TYR A 192 23.66 12.04 -5.27
N ALA A 193 22.39 12.23 -4.91
CA ALA A 193 22.04 13.14 -3.84
C ALA A 193 22.33 12.50 -2.47
N GLN A 194 23.54 11.96 -2.32
CA GLN A 194 24.08 11.69 -1.01
C GLN A 194 24.45 13.04 -0.39
N GLN A 195 23.62 13.47 0.53
CA GLN A 195 23.85 14.68 1.29
C GLN A 195 25.06 14.42 2.20
N THR A 196 26.17 15.12 1.95
CA THR A 196 27.28 15.15 2.89
C THR A 196 26.88 16.04 4.06
N GLY A 197 26.41 15.42 5.15
CA GLY A 197 25.99 16.10 6.38
C GLY A 197 24.47 16.13 6.53
N GLY A 198 23.99 15.60 7.65
CA GLY A 198 22.59 15.43 7.99
C GLY A 198 22.16 13.97 8.09
N GLU A 199 21.01 13.69 8.68
CA GLU A 199 20.44 12.34 8.71
C GLU A 199 19.95 11.97 7.31
N GLN A 200 20.58 10.95 6.69
CA GLN A 200 20.10 10.42 5.41
C GLN A 200 19.01 9.41 5.68
N ASN A 201 17.77 9.74 5.29
CA ASN A 201 16.61 8.91 5.56
C ASN A 201 16.37 7.84 4.49
N TRP A 202 17.09 7.86 3.37
CA TRP A 202 17.00 6.86 2.32
C TRP A 202 18.30 6.75 1.52
N LYS A 203 18.53 5.60 0.91
CA LYS A 203 19.61 5.39 -0.06
C LYS A 203 19.30 4.27 -1.03
N GLN A 204 20.04 4.24 -2.14
CA GLN A 204 20.04 3.10 -3.05
C GLN A 204 20.90 1.98 -2.48
N THR A 205 20.45 0.74 -2.66
CA THR A 205 21.14 -0.48 -2.25
C THR A 205 20.86 -1.61 -3.26
N LYS A 206 21.26 -2.84 -2.93
CA LYS A 206 20.94 -4.04 -3.71
C LYS A 206 20.54 -5.18 -2.78
N VAL A 207 19.55 -5.97 -3.19
CA VAL A 207 19.15 -7.23 -2.55
C VAL A 207 19.21 -8.32 -3.58
N LYS A 208 20.03 -9.37 -3.37
CA LYS A 208 20.21 -10.47 -4.35
C LYS A 208 20.49 -9.99 -5.77
N GLY A 209 21.22 -8.88 -5.94
CA GLY A 209 21.53 -8.31 -7.25
C GLY A 209 20.50 -7.32 -7.79
N TYR A 210 19.27 -7.30 -7.27
CA TYR A 210 18.23 -6.33 -7.63
C TYR A 210 18.55 -4.95 -7.05
N ARG A 211 18.38 -3.90 -7.85
CA ARG A 211 18.43 -2.52 -7.34
C ARG A 211 17.27 -2.31 -6.37
N ALA A 212 17.54 -1.64 -5.28
CA ALA A 212 16.56 -1.41 -4.22
C ALA A 212 16.72 -0.03 -3.60
N ILE A 213 15.68 0.45 -2.95
CA ILE A 213 15.69 1.64 -2.10
C ILE A 213 15.46 1.18 -0.67
N ILE A 214 16.35 1.61 0.24
CA ILE A 214 16.14 1.47 1.67
C ILE A 214 15.87 2.83 2.29
N GLU A 215 14.83 2.90 3.10
CA GLU A 215 14.38 4.06 3.85
C GLU A 215 14.40 3.74 5.34
N PHE A 216 14.66 4.73 6.18
CA PHE A 216 14.56 4.62 7.62
C PHE A 216 13.80 5.80 8.20
N ASP A 217 12.85 5.51 9.06
CA ASP A 217 12.11 6.48 9.84
C ASP A 217 12.06 6.05 11.32
N LYS A 218 12.28 6.99 12.23
CA LYS A 218 12.36 6.70 13.67
C LYS A 218 11.06 6.12 14.25
N SER A 219 9.93 6.40 13.64
CA SER A 219 8.62 5.94 14.11
C SER A 219 8.18 4.62 13.49
N SER A 220 8.49 4.39 12.22
CA SER A 220 8.04 3.22 11.44
C SER A 220 9.12 2.18 11.18
N GLY A 221 10.41 2.51 11.44
CA GLY A 221 11.53 1.61 11.23
C GLY A 221 12.06 1.62 9.79
N TYR A 222 12.52 0.47 9.32
CA TYR A 222 13.09 0.31 7.98
C TYR A 222 12.04 -0.09 6.96
N LYS A 223 12.17 0.44 5.75
CA LYS A 223 11.42 0.02 4.57
C LYS A 223 12.38 -0.19 3.41
N LEU A 224 12.34 -1.37 2.81
CA LEU A 224 13.22 -1.76 1.72
C LEU A 224 12.34 -2.15 0.52
N SER A 225 12.43 -1.40 -0.57
CA SER A 225 11.61 -1.56 -1.76
C SER A 225 12.46 -2.10 -2.91
N VAL A 226 12.07 -3.25 -3.47
CA VAL A 226 12.78 -3.98 -4.51
C VAL A 226 11.86 -4.12 -5.74
N PRO A 227 12.06 -3.34 -6.81
CA PRO A 227 11.37 -3.55 -8.08
C PRO A 227 11.71 -4.91 -8.69
N LEU A 228 10.71 -5.62 -9.17
CA LEU A 228 10.88 -6.93 -9.82
C LEU A 228 10.84 -6.85 -11.35
N GLY A 229 10.17 -5.84 -11.89
CA GLY A 229 9.97 -5.62 -13.32
C GLY A 229 9.37 -4.25 -13.57
N GLN A 230 8.39 -4.18 -14.46
CA GLN A 230 7.76 -2.91 -14.84
C GLN A 230 6.63 -2.50 -13.89
N THR A 231 5.92 -3.45 -13.31
CA THR A 231 4.71 -3.21 -12.53
C THR A 231 4.74 -3.80 -11.11
N SER A 232 5.63 -4.73 -10.84
CA SER A 232 5.66 -5.47 -9.58
C SER A 232 6.86 -5.10 -8.71
N LEU A 233 6.65 -5.09 -7.40
CA LEU A 233 7.70 -4.85 -6.41
C LEU A 233 7.49 -5.74 -5.17
N VAL A 234 8.60 -6.00 -4.48
CA VAL A 234 8.58 -6.51 -3.10
C VAL A 234 8.98 -5.40 -2.16
N VAL A 235 8.23 -5.22 -1.09
CA VAL A 235 8.53 -4.30 0.01
C VAL A 235 8.75 -5.11 1.27
N PHE A 236 9.85 -4.84 1.95
CA PHE A 236 10.16 -5.37 3.28
C PHE A 236 10.08 -4.24 4.28
N GLU A 237 9.30 -4.42 5.33
CA GLU A 237 9.21 -3.47 6.44
C GLU A 237 9.77 -4.13 7.70
N GLY A 238 10.61 -3.41 8.42
CA GLY A 238 11.26 -3.90 9.65
C GLY A 238 11.06 -2.92 10.78
N VAL A 239 10.26 -3.30 11.78
CA VAL A 239 10.05 -2.52 13.01
C VAL A 239 10.89 -3.13 14.13
N ASN A 240 11.59 -2.28 14.89
CA ASN A 240 12.51 -2.70 15.96
C ASN A 240 13.69 -3.57 15.47
N PHE A 241 14.13 -3.35 14.24
CA PHE A 241 15.40 -3.84 13.74
C PHE A 241 16.50 -2.88 14.19
N SER A 242 17.58 -3.42 14.77
CA SER A 242 18.64 -2.60 15.36
C SER A 242 19.56 -1.95 14.32
N THR A 243 19.69 -2.58 13.16
CA THR A 243 20.60 -2.13 12.10
C THR A 243 20.04 -2.38 10.72
N GLU A 244 20.52 -1.59 9.76
CA GLU A 244 20.26 -1.83 8.33
C GLU A 244 20.69 -3.22 7.88
N GLN A 245 21.84 -3.70 8.35
CA GLN A 245 22.36 -5.02 7.98
C GLN A 245 21.41 -6.15 8.40
N GLU A 246 20.72 -5.96 9.51
CA GLU A 246 19.78 -6.96 10.01
C GLU A 246 18.56 -7.10 9.10
N ILE A 247 17.98 -5.99 8.64
CA ILE A 247 16.85 -6.06 7.69
C ILE A 247 17.31 -6.54 6.31
N MET A 248 18.48 -6.14 5.84
CA MET A 248 19.04 -6.61 4.57
C MET A 248 19.21 -8.13 4.55
N LYS A 249 19.82 -8.71 5.60
CA LYS A 249 19.95 -10.16 5.75
C LYS A 249 18.60 -10.87 5.81
N SER A 250 17.61 -10.25 6.44
CA SER A 250 16.25 -10.81 6.50
C SER A 250 15.59 -10.85 5.14
N ALA A 251 15.74 -9.80 4.34
CA ALA A 251 15.22 -9.73 2.98
C ALA A 251 15.88 -10.75 2.03
N GLU A 252 17.16 -11.06 2.23
CA GLU A 252 17.90 -12.07 1.45
C GLU A 252 17.38 -13.51 1.65
N LEU A 253 16.61 -13.79 2.72
CA LEU A 253 15.99 -15.09 2.95
C LEU A 253 14.77 -15.35 2.05
N VAL A 254 14.22 -14.30 1.44
CA VAL A 254 13.07 -14.40 0.55
C VAL A 254 13.53 -14.74 -0.87
N ASP A 255 12.85 -15.70 -1.52
CA ASP A 255 13.10 -16.07 -2.92
C ASP A 255 12.48 -15.06 -3.88
N ILE A 256 13.20 -13.96 -4.12
CA ILE A 256 12.77 -12.86 -4.99
C ILE A 256 12.62 -13.35 -6.45
N ASP A 257 13.53 -14.23 -6.92
CA ASP A 257 13.48 -14.76 -8.28
C ASP A 257 12.24 -15.64 -8.50
N GLY A 258 11.92 -16.49 -7.51
CA GLY A 258 10.72 -17.30 -7.53
C GLY A 258 9.45 -16.46 -7.54
N ILE A 259 9.39 -15.41 -6.73
CA ILE A 259 8.25 -14.46 -6.72
C ILE A 259 8.12 -13.78 -8.09
N LYS A 260 9.22 -13.24 -8.63
CA LYS A 260 9.25 -12.61 -9.95
C LYS A 260 8.67 -13.53 -11.03
N LYS A 261 9.12 -14.80 -11.04
CA LYS A 261 8.65 -15.81 -11.98
C LYS A 261 7.15 -16.10 -11.83
N MET A 262 6.64 -16.23 -10.59
CA MET A 262 5.22 -16.48 -10.34
C MET A 262 4.33 -15.32 -10.78
N LEU A 263 4.84 -14.09 -10.71
CA LEU A 263 4.14 -12.88 -11.19
C LEU A 263 4.21 -12.71 -12.72
N GLY A 264 4.98 -13.55 -13.44
CA GLY A 264 5.17 -13.43 -14.89
C GLY A 264 6.04 -12.25 -15.32
N GLU A 265 6.80 -11.65 -14.40
CA GLU A 265 7.73 -10.56 -14.71
C GLU A 265 9.00 -11.07 -15.37
N GLN A 266 9.47 -10.40 -16.42
CA GLN A 266 10.68 -10.76 -17.19
C GLN A 266 11.95 -10.09 -16.67
#